data_2f1e3bf1b416c19385d11696f384c3e5
#
_entry.id   2f1e3bf1b416c19385d11696f384c3e5
#
_cell.length_a   1.000
_cell.length_b   1.000
_cell.length_c   1.000
_cell.angle_alpha   90.00
_cell.angle_beta   90.00
_cell.angle_gamma   90.00
#
_symmetry.space_group_name_H-M   'P 1'
#
loop_
_entity.id
_entity.type
_entity.pdbx_description
1 polymer ?
#
loop_
_entity_poly.entity_id
_entity_poly.type
_entity_poly.pdbx_seq_one_letter_code
_entity_poly.pdbx_strand_id
1 'polypeptide(L)'
;MLYSMPLVGIKRKFRIRESLFVKMPLLASVWSLATVIIPLAEQNIQLNSPLIVQQVICRFFFVFALCIPFEIRDLEVDKKENVKTLPLVFGVNKTRILGLILIVAEIVIHHYMPISPAGIFALDLSSVIALGWIFVKTRKRESYFYKLFVDGTMVLRFLFLYIAYYI
;
A
#
# COMPACT_ATOMS: atom_id res chain seq x y z
N MET A 1 4.80 -16.21 -12.41
CA MET A 1 6.13 -16.80 -12.73
C MET A 1 7.15 -15.78 -13.27
N LEU A 2 6.76 -14.69 -13.94
CA LEU A 2 7.68 -13.60 -14.39
C LEU A 2 8.41 -12.89 -13.25
N TYR A 3 7.81 -12.79 -12.07
CA TYR A 3 8.36 -12.10 -10.89
C TYR A 3 9.65 -12.75 -10.33
N SER A 4 9.87 -14.02 -10.56
CA SER A 4 11.04 -14.77 -10.09
C SER A 4 12.01 -15.21 -11.21
N MET A 5 11.74 -14.83 -12.47
CA MET A 5 12.63 -15.15 -13.58
C MET A 5 13.86 -14.22 -13.58
N PRO A 6 15.09 -14.76 -13.74
CA PRO A 6 16.26 -13.91 -13.99
C PRO A 6 16.14 -13.29 -15.38
N LEU A 7 16.27 -11.97 -15.48
CA LEU A 7 16.37 -11.29 -16.77
C LEU A 7 17.63 -11.79 -17.49
N VAL A 8 17.41 -12.56 -18.55
CA VAL A 8 18.46 -13.15 -19.39
C VAL A 8 19.23 -12.04 -20.09
N GLY A 9 20.53 -11.93 -19.82
CA GLY A 9 21.46 -11.06 -20.55
C GLY A 9 22.30 -10.08 -19.75
N ILE A 10 22.05 -9.89 -18.44
CA ILE A 10 22.89 -9.03 -17.60
C ILE A 10 23.78 -9.93 -16.71
N LYS A 11 25.08 -9.70 -16.73
CA LYS A 11 26.13 -10.48 -16.02
C LYS A 11 25.98 -10.59 -14.48
N ARG A 12 24.95 -10.02 -13.90
CA ARG A 12 24.44 -10.28 -12.54
C ARG A 12 22.99 -10.71 -12.67
N LYS A 13 22.63 -11.84 -12.06
CA LYS A 13 21.23 -12.30 -11.91
C LYS A 13 20.46 -11.26 -11.09
N PHE A 14 19.97 -10.21 -11.74
CA PHE A 14 19.17 -9.17 -11.12
C PHE A 14 17.75 -9.73 -11.00
N ARG A 15 17.40 -10.21 -9.85
CA ARG A 15 16.01 -10.59 -9.55
C ARG A 15 15.26 -9.31 -9.21
N ILE A 16 14.13 -9.06 -9.86
CA ILE A 16 13.25 -7.91 -9.57
C ILE A 16 12.93 -7.84 -8.07
N ARG A 17 12.78 -9.01 -7.42
CA ARG A 17 12.58 -9.16 -5.98
C ARG A 17 13.70 -8.55 -5.12
N GLU A 18 14.92 -8.45 -5.65
CA GLU A 18 16.11 -7.96 -4.92
C GLU A 18 16.28 -6.43 -5.02
N SER A 19 15.42 -5.75 -5.79
CA SER A 19 15.49 -4.30 -5.96
C SER A 19 14.58 -3.58 -4.96
N LEU A 20 15.19 -2.80 -4.08
CA LEU A 20 14.56 -1.94 -3.09
C LEU A 20 13.42 -1.08 -3.67
N PHE A 21 13.65 -0.52 -4.87
CA PHE A 21 12.76 0.46 -5.48
C PHE A 21 11.66 -0.17 -6.36
N VAL A 22 11.63 -1.48 -6.51
CA VAL A 22 10.71 -2.14 -7.43
C VAL A 22 9.63 -2.95 -6.70
N LYS A 23 9.98 -3.66 -5.64
CA LYS A 23 9.06 -4.59 -4.95
C LYS A 23 7.80 -3.89 -4.41
N MET A 24 7.96 -2.89 -3.55
CA MET A 24 6.83 -2.19 -2.92
C MET A 24 6.03 -1.32 -3.90
N PRO A 25 6.69 -0.44 -4.70
CA PRO A 25 5.96 0.36 -5.68
C PRO A 25 5.24 -0.50 -6.72
N LEU A 26 5.85 -1.60 -7.16
CA LEU A 26 5.21 -2.51 -8.11
C LEU A 26 3.96 -3.16 -7.51
N LEU A 27 4.06 -3.67 -6.28
CA LEU A 27 2.91 -4.27 -5.59
C LEU A 27 1.80 -3.24 -5.40
N ALA A 28 2.13 -2.05 -4.89
CA ALA A 28 1.16 -0.97 -4.70
C ALA A 28 0.53 -0.52 -6.03
N SER A 29 1.30 -0.44 -7.12
CA SER A 29 0.79 -0.09 -8.45
C SER A 29 -0.20 -1.14 -8.97
N VAL A 30 0.17 -2.43 -8.90
CA VAL A 30 -0.70 -3.52 -9.36
C VAL A 30 -2.01 -3.53 -8.58
N TRP A 31 -1.95 -3.42 -7.25
CA TRP A 31 -3.16 -3.40 -6.43
C TRP A 31 -4.01 -2.15 -6.67
N SER A 32 -3.41 -0.97 -6.80
CA SER A 32 -4.16 0.26 -7.06
C SER A 32 -4.85 0.23 -8.43
N LEU A 33 -4.15 -0.21 -9.47
CA LEU A 33 -4.74 -0.35 -10.80
C LEU A 33 -5.84 -1.42 -10.82
N ALA A 34 -5.59 -2.60 -10.26
CA ALA A 34 -6.57 -3.67 -10.23
C ALA A 34 -7.85 -3.28 -9.49
N THR A 35 -7.73 -2.62 -8.33
CA THR A 35 -8.90 -2.28 -7.51
C THR A 35 -9.65 -1.04 -7.97
N VAL A 36 -9.08 -0.20 -8.83
CA VAL A 36 -9.72 1.00 -9.37
C VAL A 36 -10.14 0.79 -10.83
N ILE A 37 -9.23 0.34 -11.69
CA ILE A 37 -9.47 0.31 -13.14
C ILE A 37 -10.36 -0.85 -13.54
N ILE A 38 -10.21 -2.05 -12.96
CA ILE A 38 -11.01 -3.22 -13.35
C ILE A 38 -12.50 -2.99 -13.12
N PRO A 39 -12.97 -2.54 -11.93
CA PRO A 39 -14.40 -2.28 -11.71
C PRO A 39 -14.97 -1.17 -12.62
N LEU A 40 -14.18 -0.15 -12.94
CA LEU A 40 -14.61 0.93 -13.83
C LEU A 40 -14.71 0.47 -15.28
N ALA A 41 -13.78 -0.38 -15.72
CA ALA A 41 -13.80 -0.94 -17.07
C ALA A 41 -15.03 -1.85 -17.28
N GLU A 42 -15.42 -2.64 -16.29
CA GLU A 42 -16.62 -3.48 -16.32
C GLU A 42 -17.92 -2.64 -16.45
N GLN A 43 -17.93 -1.44 -15.90
CA GLN A 43 -19.07 -0.52 -15.98
C GLN A 43 -19.05 0.37 -17.24
N ASN A 44 -18.09 0.19 -18.15
CA ASN A 44 -17.89 1.01 -19.34
C ASN A 44 -17.72 2.53 -19.03
N ILE A 45 -17.18 2.86 -17.86
CA ILE A 45 -16.90 4.24 -17.47
C ILE A 45 -15.65 4.73 -18.20
N GLN A 46 -15.70 5.95 -18.73
CA GLN A 46 -14.54 6.55 -19.39
C GLN A 46 -13.37 6.75 -18.42
N LEU A 47 -12.24 6.12 -18.72
CA LEU A 47 -11.05 6.12 -17.87
C LEU A 47 -10.24 7.43 -17.91
N ASN A 48 -10.63 8.40 -18.71
CA ASN A 48 -9.89 9.68 -18.89
C ASN A 48 -10.23 10.77 -17.85
N SER A 49 -10.98 10.42 -16.80
CA SER A 49 -11.34 11.39 -15.76
C SER A 49 -10.17 11.66 -14.81
N PRO A 50 -9.86 12.94 -14.49
CA PRO A 50 -8.88 13.28 -13.45
C PRO A 50 -9.17 12.64 -12.09
N LEU A 51 -10.45 12.40 -11.79
CA LEU A 51 -10.89 11.74 -10.55
C LEU A 51 -10.38 10.30 -10.46
N ILE A 52 -10.31 9.59 -11.58
CA ILE A 52 -9.80 8.21 -11.62
C ILE A 52 -8.30 8.20 -11.29
N VAL A 53 -7.56 9.16 -11.85
CA VAL A 53 -6.12 9.32 -11.54
C VAL A 53 -5.92 9.59 -10.04
N GLN A 54 -6.72 10.49 -9.46
CA GLN A 54 -6.68 10.78 -8.02
C GLN A 54 -6.97 9.53 -7.19
N GLN A 55 -7.99 8.74 -7.55
CA GLN A 55 -8.32 7.50 -6.86
C GLN A 55 -7.19 6.46 -6.95
N VAL A 56 -6.55 6.32 -8.11
CA VAL A 56 -5.38 5.43 -8.29
C VAL A 56 -4.22 5.87 -7.40
N ILE A 57 -3.93 7.18 -7.36
CA ILE A 57 -2.85 7.73 -6.52
C ILE A 57 -3.15 7.51 -5.04
N CYS A 58 -4.36 7.80 -4.57
CA CYS A 58 -4.76 7.55 -3.18
C CYS A 58 -4.63 6.07 -2.82
N ARG A 59 -5.13 5.18 -3.69
CA ARG A 59 -5.03 3.74 -3.47
C ARG A 59 -3.57 3.28 -3.44
N PHE A 60 -2.74 3.84 -4.31
CA PHE A 60 -1.31 3.57 -4.32
C PHE A 60 -0.63 3.98 -3.01
N PHE A 61 -0.89 5.19 -2.50
CA PHE A 61 -0.32 5.66 -1.23
C PHE A 61 -0.76 4.79 -0.05
N PHE A 62 -2.03 4.45 0.00
CA PHE A 62 -2.58 3.56 1.04
C PHE A 62 -1.93 2.18 1.04
N VAL A 63 -1.89 1.51 -0.10
CA VAL A 63 -1.31 0.17 -0.21
C VAL A 63 0.18 0.20 0.05
N PHE A 64 0.89 1.22 -0.46
CA PHE A 64 2.32 1.37 -0.20
C PHE A 64 2.60 1.53 1.30
N ALA A 65 1.82 2.37 1.99
CA ALA A 65 1.93 2.56 3.43
C ALA A 65 1.65 1.27 4.21
N LEU A 66 0.66 0.46 3.79
CA LEU A 66 0.38 -0.86 4.37
C LEU A 66 1.48 -1.89 4.14
N CYS A 67 2.33 -1.74 3.12
CA CYS A 67 3.48 -2.60 2.92
C CYS A 67 4.61 -2.37 3.95
N ILE A 68 4.68 -1.16 4.54
CA ILE A 68 5.76 -0.79 5.47
C ILE A 68 5.85 -1.68 6.72
N PRO A 69 4.75 -2.01 7.42
CA PRO A 69 4.80 -2.95 8.55
C PRO A 69 5.41 -4.31 8.21
N PHE A 70 5.14 -4.83 7.00
CA PHE A 70 5.69 -6.10 6.54
C PHE A 70 7.20 -6.02 6.31
N GLU A 71 7.68 -4.96 5.67
CA GLU A 71 9.12 -4.73 5.46
C GLU A 71 9.88 -4.57 6.80
N ILE A 72 9.26 -3.90 7.78
CA ILE A 72 9.86 -3.77 9.13
C ILE A 72 9.88 -5.11 9.85
N ARG A 73 8.85 -5.96 9.68
CA ARG A 73 8.80 -7.31 10.24
C ARG A 73 9.92 -8.19 9.69
N ASP A 74 10.11 -8.14 8.37
CA ASP A 74 10.99 -9.05 7.65
C ASP A 74 12.47 -8.60 7.66
N LEU A 75 12.78 -7.48 8.32
CA LEU A 75 14.10 -6.83 8.37
C LEU A 75 15.26 -7.77 8.74
N GLU A 76 15.06 -8.67 9.72
CA GLU A 76 16.11 -9.60 10.14
C GLU A 76 16.36 -10.71 9.10
N VAL A 77 15.32 -11.15 8.40
CA VAL A 77 15.39 -12.13 7.33
C VAL A 77 16.06 -11.52 6.11
N ASP A 78 15.59 -10.34 5.69
CA ASP A 78 16.14 -9.61 4.55
C ASP A 78 17.64 -9.28 4.74
N LYS A 79 18.05 -8.97 5.99
CA LYS A 79 19.45 -8.75 6.32
C LYS A 79 20.31 -10.01 6.12
N LYS A 80 19.79 -11.19 6.50
CA LYS A 80 20.48 -12.47 6.30
C LYS A 80 20.59 -12.87 4.83
N GLU A 81 19.56 -12.55 4.06
CA GLU A 81 19.47 -12.83 2.61
C GLU A 81 20.19 -11.77 1.75
N ASN A 82 20.81 -10.75 2.37
CA ASN A 82 21.43 -9.60 1.68
C ASN A 82 20.48 -8.87 0.70
N VAL A 83 19.17 -8.88 1.00
CA VAL A 83 18.14 -8.14 0.23
C VAL A 83 18.10 -6.71 0.72
N LYS A 84 18.22 -5.74 -0.20
CA LYS A 84 18.13 -4.32 0.14
C LYS A 84 16.66 -3.91 0.26
N THR A 85 16.20 -3.56 1.46
CA THR A 85 14.84 -3.08 1.74
C THR A 85 14.87 -1.66 2.30
N LEU A 86 13.72 -0.95 2.27
CA LEU A 86 13.63 0.41 2.76
C LEU A 86 14.13 0.55 4.21
N PRO A 87 13.69 -0.29 5.17
CA PRO A 87 14.16 -0.18 6.54
C PRO A 87 15.63 -0.55 6.72
N LEU A 88 16.23 -1.36 5.83
CA LEU A 88 17.68 -1.66 5.88
C LEU A 88 18.53 -0.51 5.37
N VAL A 89 18.06 0.23 4.35
CA VAL A 89 18.84 1.33 3.73
C VAL A 89 18.63 2.64 4.47
N PHE A 90 17.40 3.00 4.80
CA PHE A 90 17.07 4.29 5.42
C PHE A 90 16.87 4.21 6.94
N GLY A 91 16.74 3.01 7.48
CA GLY A 91 16.42 2.76 8.88
C GLY A 91 14.90 2.77 9.13
N VAL A 92 14.50 2.06 10.19
CA VAL A 92 13.08 1.85 10.55
C VAL A 92 12.32 3.15 10.77
N ASN A 93 12.93 4.13 11.46
CA ASN A 93 12.26 5.38 11.77
C ASN A 93 11.96 6.21 10.52
N LYS A 94 12.91 6.33 9.58
CA LYS A 94 12.69 7.07 8.33
C LYS A 94 11.66 6.36 7.44
N THR A 95 11.64 5.02 7.45
CA THR A 95 10.63 4.25 6.72
C THR A 95 9.23 4.47 7.30
N ARG A 96 9.07 4.58 8.63
CA ARG A 96 7.80 4.94 9.26
C ARG A 96 7.36 6.36 8.92
N ILE A 97 8.30 7.32 8.90
CA ILE A 97 8.02 8.71 8.50
C ILE A 97 7.55 8.75 7.04
N LEU A 98 8.15 7.97 6.15
CA LEU A 98 7.66 7.83 4.78
C LEU A 98 6.20 7.36 4.75
N GLY A 99 5.86 6.31 5.53
CA GLY A 99 4.47 5.85 5.65
C GLY A 99 3.51 6.91 6.16
N LEU A 100 3.93 7.69 7.17
CA LEU A 100 3.15 8.84 7.67
C LEU A 100 2.90 9.87 6.55
N ILE A 101 3.94 10.24 5.80
CA ILE A 101 3.82 11.21 4.70
C ILE A 101 2.84 10.71 3.64
N LEU A 102 2.90 9.43 3.26
CA LEU A 102 2.00 8.84 2.28
C LEU A 102 0.54 8.87 2.75
N ILE A 103 0.27 8.50 4.00
CA ILE A 103 -1.09 8.54 4.57
C ILE A 103 -1.61 9.97 4.69
N VAL A 104 -0.78 10.92 5.13
CA VAL A 104 -1.19 12.33 5.21
C VAL A 104 -1.49 12.88 3.82
N ALA A 105 -0.65 12.59 2.81
CA ALA A 105 -0.90 13.00 1.44
C ALA A 105 -2.21 12.41 0.89
N GLU A 106 -2.49 11.14 1.18
CA GLU A 106 -3.75 10.49 0.83
C GLU A 106 -4.96 11.20 1.45
N ILE A 107 -4.94 11.44 2.78
CA ILE A 107 -6.01 12.15 3.49
C ILE A 107 -6.25 13.53 2.88
N VAL A 108 -5.18 14.27 2.60
CA VAL A 108 -5.30 15.59 1.95
C VAL A 108 -6.01 15.47 0.61
N ILE A 109 -5.65 14.48 -0.22
CA ILE A 109 -6.27 14.30 -1.54
C ILE A 109 -7.76 13.95 -1.41
N HIS A 110 -8.18 13.16 -0.40
CA HIS A 110 -9.59 12.82 -0.18
C HIS A 110 -10.48 14.07 -0.06
N HIS A 111 -9.99 15.13 0.61
CA HIS A 111 -10.75 16.38 0.80
C HIS A 111 -10.92 17.23 -0.48
N TYR A 112 -10.15 16.92 -1.53
CA TYR A 112 -10.31 17.53 -2.86
C TYR A 112 -11.16 16.69 -3.82
N MET A 113 -11.62 15.49 -3.38
CA MET A 113 -12.47 14.64 -4.19
C MET A 113 -13.95 15.00 -4.00
N PRO A 114 -14.77 14.93 -5.04
CA PRO A 114 -16.22 15.12 -4.96
C PRO A 114 -16.90 13.87 -4.37
N ILE A 115 -16.63 13.58 -3.11
CA ILE A 115 -17.15 12.43 -2.36
C ILE A 115 -18.01 12.97 -1.22
N SER A 116 -19.05 12.22 -0.82
CA SER A 116 -19.88 12.59 0.33
C SER A 116 -19.05 12.75 1.61
N PRO A 117 -19.44 13.63 2.55
CA PRO A 117 -18.75 13.78 3.83
C PRO A 117 -18.61 12.46 4.60
N ALA A 118 -19.63 11.59 4.54
CA ALA A 118 -19.58 10.26 5.13
C ALA A 118 -18.52 9.37 4.46
N GLY A 119 -18.39 9.45 3.13
CA GLY A 119 -17.37 8.74 2.36
C GLY A 119 -15.95 9.23 2.69
N ILE A 120 -15.74 10.54 2.82
CA ILE A 120 -14.44 11.10 3.26
C ILE A 120 -14.10 10.59 4.66
N PHE A 121 -15.04 10.67 5.60
CA PHE A 121 -14.83 10.17 6.96
C PHE A 121 -14.46 8.67 6.98
N ALA A 122 -15.14 7.84 6.18
CA ALA A 122 -14.86 6.42 6.06
C ALA A 122 -13.43 6.12 5.53
N LEU A 123 -13.00 6.90 4.52
CA LEU A 123 -11.65 6.79 3.96
C LEU A 123 -10.60 7.22 4.97
N ASP A 124 -10.79 8.36 5.63
CA ASP A 124 -9.84 8.90 6.61
C ASP A 124 -9.73 8.00 7.83
N LEU A 125 -10.83 7.44 8.33
CA LEU A 125 -10.82 6.49 9.43
C LEU A 125 -9.98 5.26 9.10
N SER A 126 -10.14 4.70 7.89
CA SER A 126 -9.34 3.56 7.44
C SER A 126 -7.85 3.90 7.32
N SER A 127 -7.53 5.13 6.88
CA SER A 127 -6.16 5.63 6.75
C SER A 127 -5.50 5.85 8.12
N VAL A 128 -6.24 6.33 9.11
CA VAL A 128 -5.78 6.46 10.50
C VAL A 128 -5.50 5.08 11.12
N ILE A 129 -6.34 4.08 10.85
CA ILE A 129 -6.10 2.69 11.29
C ILE A 129 -4.82 2.15 10.65
N ALA A 130 -4.62 2.36 9.33
CA ALA A 130 -3.41 1.97 8.64
C ALA A 130 -2.16 2.63 9.24
N LEU A 131 -2.25 3.92 9.60
CA LEU A 131 -1.18 4.65 10.27
C LEU A 131 -0.84 4.03 11.63
N GLY A 132 -1.85 3.60 12.41
CA GLY A 132 -1.66 2.89 13.66
C GLY A 132 -0.76 1.66 13.51
N TRP A 133 -0.96 0.86 12.46
CA TRP A 133 -0.15 -0.34 12.20
C TRP A 133 1.32 -0.02 11.89
N ILE A 134 1.62 1.11 11.23
CA ILE A 134 2.99 1.54 10.93
C ILE A 134 3.79 1.80 12.21
N PHE A 135 3.14 2.30 13.26
CA PHE A 135 3.80 2.67 14.52
C PHE A 135 3.74 1.58 15.59
N VAL A 136 2.92 0.55 15.43
CA VAL A 136 2.92 -0.58 16.37
C VAL A 136 4.30 -1.23 16.43
N LYS A 137 4.87 -1.33 17.63
CA LYS A 137 6.14 -2.04 17.88
C LYS A 137 5.91 -3.54 17.80
N THR A 138 6.27 -4.13 16.67
CA THR A 138 6.02 -5.53 16.35
C THR A 138 7.23 -6.42 16.59
N ARG A 139 7.77 -6.40 17.81
CA ARG A 139 8.82 -7.36 18.20
C ARG A 139 8.18 -8.74 18.41
N LYS A 140 8.41 -9.70 17.50
CA LYS A 140 7.98 -11.13 17.60
C LYS A 140 6.45 -11.40 17.51
N ARG A 141 5.68 -10.65 16.72
CA ARG A 141 4.28 -11.05 16.49
C ARG A 141 4.18 -12.09 15.37
N GLU A 142 3.26 -13.04 15.55
CA GLU A 142 3.03 -14.13 14.60
C GLU A 142 2.60 -13.62 13.23
N SER A 143 2.91 -14.36 12.17
CA SER A 143 2.56 -14.04 10.78
C SER A 143 1.06 -13.78 10.59
N TYR A 144 0.21 -14.44 11.37
CA TYR A 144 -1.25 -14.26 11.36
C TYR A 144 -1.71 -12.85 11.73
N PHE A 145 -1.01 -12.19 12.67
CA PHE A 145 -1.33 -10.81 13.06
C PHE A 145 -1.26 -9.86 11.86
N TYR A 146 -0.20 -9.94 11.08
CA TYR A 146 -0.05 -9.08 9.91
C TYR A 146 -1.07 -9.37 8.82
N LYS A 147 -1.30 -10.65 8.52
CA LYS A 147 -2.30 -11.06 7.53
C LYS A 147 -3.71 -10.65 7.92
N LEU A 148 -4.08 -10.81 9.19
CA LEU A 148 -5.44 -10.51 9.64
C LEU A 148 -5.68 -9.01 9.82
N PHE A 149 -4.76 -8.29 10.44
CA PHE A 149 -4.98 -6.89 10.82
C PHE A 149 -4.49 -5.91 9.76
N VAL A 150 -3.32 -6.10 9.19
CA VAL A 150 -2.78 -5.17 8.19
C VAL A 150 -3.50 -5.36 6.85
N ASP A 151 -3.56 -6.60 6.33
CA ASP A 151 -4.31 -6.89 5.10
C ASP A 151 -5.83 -6.68 5.31
N GLY A 152 -6.35 -7.02 6.51
CA GLY A 152 -7.74 -6.79 6.90
C GLY A 152 -8.15 -5.31 6.87
N THR A 153 -7.20 -4.37 6.98
CA THR A 153 -7.49 -2.93 6.85
C THR A 153 -8.03 -2.57 5.45
N MET A 154 -7.64 -3.31 4.41
CA MET A 154 -8.23 -3.14 3.07
C MET A 154 -9.71 -3.53 3.06
N VAL A 155 -10.06 -4.62 3.74
CA VAL A 155 -11.45 -5.08 3.88
C VAL A 155 -12.25 -4.10 4.72
N LEU A 156 -11.70 -3.62 5.84
CA LEU A 156 -12.33 -2.59 6.69
C LEU A 156 -12.60 -1.31 5.90
N ARG A 157 -11.67 -0.87 5.07
CA ARG A 157 -11.86 0.30 4.19
C ARG A 157 -13.05 0.12 3.25
N PHE A 158 -13.18 -1.06 2.65
CA PHE A 158 -14.33 -1.38 1.82
C PHE A 158 -15.64 -1.35 2.62
N LEU A 159 -15.66 -1.98 3.81
CA LEU A 159 -16.84 -2.01 4.68
C LEU A 159 -17.26 -0.61 5.14
N PHE A 160 -16.31 0.25 5.52
CA PHE A 160 -16.61 1.63 5.90
C PHE A 160 -17.21 2.44 4.76
N LEU A 161 -16.66 2.29 3.53
CA LEU A 161 -17.25 2.93 2.34
C LEU A 161 -18.63 2.38 2.00
N TYR A 162 -18.81 1.07 2.13
CA TYR A 162 -20.11 0.43 1.90
C TYR A 162 -21.16 0.97 2.86
N ILE A 163 -20.85 1.04 4.16
CA ILE A 163 -21.73 1.63 5.16
C ILE A 163 -22.01 3.10 4.88
N ALA A 164 -20.98 3.90 4.54
CA ALA A 164 -21.12 5.32 4.23
C ALA A 164 -21.95 5.59 2.97
N TYR A 165 -22.08 4.62 2.08
CA TYR A 165 -22.93 4.73 0.89
C TYR A 165 -24.43 4.56 1.21
N TYR A 166 -24.78 3.81 2.26
CA TYR A 166 -26.17 3.52 2.67
C TYR A 166 -26.71 4.46 3.78
N ILE A 167 -25.85 5.30 4.36
CA ILE A 167 -26.22 6.34 5.32
C ILE A 167 -26.30 7.71 4.65
#